data_798c86f969689507ad51531ec9826790
#
_entry.id   798c86f969689507ad51531ec9826790
#
_cell.length_a   1.000
_cell.length_b   1.000
_cell.length_c   1.000
_cell.angle_alpha   90.00
_cell.angle_beta   90.00
_cell.angle_gamma   90.00
#
_symmetry.space_group_name_H-M   'P 1'
#
loop_
_entity.id
_entity.type
_entity.pdbx_description
1 polymer ?
#
loop_
_entity_poly.entity_id
_entity_poly.type
_entity_poly.pdbx_seq_one_letter_code
_entity_poly.pdbx_strand_id
1 'polypeptide(L)'
;MTNLSQDGAYVLPFEQLRMTDVEVVGGKNASLGEMISQLDGAGVRVPGGFATTALAFRDFLAHNNLTERISQRLAALDVDDVKALAVAGKEIREWVATAPFQPRLEQEIRDSYARVSAREGAEASFAVRSSATAEDLPDASFAGQQESYLNVLGIDDVLDKIKHVFASLYNDRAISYRVHKGFAHDVVALSAGIQRMVRSDCGASGVMFTIDTESG
;
A
#
# COMPACT_ATOMS: atom_id res chain seq x y z
N MET A 1 7.97 24.00 3.78
CA MET A 1 8.73 24.03 2.52
C MET A 1 8.41 22.74 1.81
N THR A 2 7.50 22.77 0.85
CA THR A 2 7.14 21.62 0.01
C THR A 2 8.37 21.25 -0.82
N ASN A 3 8.83 20.03 -0.66
CA ASN A 3 10.01 19.52 -1.33
C ASN A 3 9.67 19.30 -2.80
N LEU A 4 10.10 20.19 -3.69
CA LEU A 4 9.88 20.16 -5.15
C LEU A 4 10.36 18.86 -5.84
N SER A 5 11.00 17.94 -5.09
CA SER A 5 11.47 16.64 -5.60
C SER A 5 10.46 15.51 -5.51
N GLN A 6 9.29 15.72 -4.88
CA GLN A 6 8.24 14.69 -4.72
C GLN A 6 7.14 14.80 -5.79
N ASP A 7 7.01 15.94 -6.48
CA ASP A 7 6.01 16.13 -7.52
C ASP A 7 6.29 15.19 -8.71
N GLY A 8 5.42 14.21 -8.89
CA GLY A 8 5.48 13.26 -9.99
C GLY A 8 6.32 12.00 -9.75
N ALA A 9 6.89 11.77 -8.57
CA ALA A 9 7.58 10.52 -8.25
C ALA A 9 6.58 9.36 -8.07
N TYR A 10 6.91 8.19 -8.62
CA TYR A 10 6.12 6.99 -8.42
C TYR A 10 6.56 6.17 -7.21
N VAL A 11 7.82 6.33 -6.79
CA VAL A 11 8.38 5.60 -5.63
C VAL A 11 9.17 6.56 -4.74
N LEU A 12 8.96 6.48 -3.44
CA LEU A 12 9.62 7.30 -2.43
C LEU A 12 10.23 6.41 -1.34
N PRO A 13 11.51 6.64 -0.95
CA PRO A 13 12.11 5.99 0.22
C PRO A 13 11.38 6.40 1.50
N PHE A 14 11.25 5.49 2.48
CA PHE A 14 10.58 5.81 3.74
C PHE A 14 11.25 6.96 4.51
N GLU A 15 12.56 7.09 4.42
CA GLU A 15 13.32 8.15 5.10
C GLU A 15 12.92 9.57 4.65
N GLN A 16 12.32 9.70 3.46
CA GLN A 16 11.84 10.97 2.92
C GLN A 16 10.41 11.30 3.31
N LEU A 17 9.67 10.33 3.85
CA LEU A 17 8.25 10.48 4.17
C LEU A 17 8.03 11.12 5.54
N ARG A 18 6.93 11.85 5.67
CA ARG A 18 6.46 12.46 6.91
C ARG A 18 4.94 12.30 7.03
N MET A 19 4.39 12.57 8.21
CA MET A 19 2.94 12.54 8.43
C MET A 19 2.17 13.52 7.54
N THR A 20 2.82 14.50 6.94
CA THR A 20 2.24 15.40 5.93
C THR A 20 2.00 14.73 4.57
N ASP A 21 2.54 13.53 4.33
CA ASP A 21 2.51 12.84 3.04
C ASP A 21 1.41 11.76 2.97
N VAL A 22 0.43 11.77 3.88
CA VAL A 22 -0.67 10.78 3.94
C VAL A 22 -1.44 10.70 2.61
N GLU A 23 -1.69 11.83 1.96
CA GLU A 23 -2.37 11.87 0.66
C GLU A 23 -1.53 11.27 -0.49
N VAL A 24 -0.20 11.19 -0.29
CA VAL A 24 0.74 10.69 -1.30
C VAL A 24 1.00 9.20 -1.12
N VAL A 25 1.19 8.72 0.10
CA VAL A 25 1.64 7.34 0.38
C VAL A 25 0.77 6.59 1.38
N GLY A 26 -0.32 7.18 1.83
CA GLY A 26 -1.21 6.60 2.85
C GLY A 26 -0.65 6.69 4.27
N GLY A 27 -1.53 6.51 5.25
CA GLY A 27 -1.23 6.75 6.68
C GLY A 27 -0.12 5.85 7.22
N LYS A 28 -0.13 4.56 6.89
CA LYS A 28 0.89 3.61 7.39
C LYS A 28 2.29 3.94 6.91
N ASN A 29 2.46 4.28 5.62
CA ASN A 29 3.77 4.60 5.07
C ASN A 29 4.27 5.97 5.56
N ALA A 30 3.38 6.96 5.66
CA ALA A 30 3.68 8.26 6.24
C ALA A 30 4.16 8.15 7.69
N SER A 31 3.45 7.34 8.51
CA SER A 31 3.83 7.05 9.90
C SER A 31 5.18 6.33 10.00
N LEU A 32 5.48 5.38 9.13
CA LEU A 32 6.80 4.73 9.09
C LEU A 32 7.91 5.74 8.82
N GLY A 33 7.73 6.63 7.86
CA GLY A 33 8.70 7.68 7.57
C GLY A 33 8.90 8.65 8.73
N GLU A 34 7.82 9.06 9.39
CA GLU A 34 7.90 9.88 10.60
C GLU A 34 8.66 9.16 11.72
N MET A 35 8.37 7.88 11.98
CA MET A 35 9.08 7.08 12.98
C MET A 35 10.57 6.97 12.66
N ILE A 36 10.96 6.71 11.41
CA ILE A 36 12.37 6.67 11.00
C ILE A 36 13.03 7.99 11.32
N SER A 37 12.39 9.10 10.99
CA SER A 37 12.94 10.44 11.21
C SER A 37 13.10 10.81 12.69
N GLN A 38 12.15 10.41 13.54
CA GLN A 38 12.12 10.84 14.95
C GLN A 38 12.86 9.89 15.88
N LEU A 39 12.91 8.59 15.57
CA LEU A 39 13.40 7.58 16.50
C LEU A 39 14.86 7.19 16.25
N ASP A 40 15.43 7.49 15.09
CA ASP A 40 16.82 7.17 14.76
C ASP A 40 17.79 7.82 15.77
N GLY A 41 17.57 9.09 16.11
CA GLY A 41 18.32 9.82 17.12
C GLY A 41 18.17 9.28 18.55
N ALA A 42 17.10 8.52 18.83
CA ALA A 42 16.84 7.85 20.11
C ALA A 42 17.41 6.41 20.17
N GLY A 43 18.09 5.96 19.12
CA GLY A 43 18.68 4.63 19.05
C GLY A 43 17.68 3.51 18.74
N VAL A 44 16.44 3.85 18.36
CA VAL A 44 15.42 2.88 17.93
C VAL A 44 15.51 2.70 16.42
N ARG A 45 15.75 1.47 15.99
CA ARG A 45 15.85 1.13 14.57
C ARG A 45 14.47 0.80 14.00
N VAL A 46 13.98 1.61 13.10
CA VAL A 46 12.80 1.31 12.30
C VAL A 46 13.26 0.71 10.97
N PRO A 47 12.77 -0.49 10.58
CA PRO A 47 13.18 -1.11 9.32
C PRO A 47 12.85 -0.19 8.12
N GLY A 48 13.88 0.04 7.30
CA GLY A 48 13.75 0.86 6.10
C GLY A 48 13.00 0.18 4.96
N GLY A 49 12.88 0.90 3.86
CA GLY A 49 12.19 0.45 2.66
C GLY A 49 11.76 1.62 1.79
N PHE A 50 10.72 1.39 1.00
CA PHE A 50 10.16 2.39 0.11
C PHE A 50 8.66 2.18 -0.09
N ALA A 51 7.98 3.19 -0.62
CA ALA A 51 6.56 3.14 -0.94
C ALA A 51 6.32 3.54 -2.39
N THR A 52 5.35 2.91 -3.06
CA THR A 52 4.76 3.49 -4.26
C THR A 52 3.82 4.64 -3.87
N THR A 53 3.57 5.57 -4.76
CA THR A 53 2.68 6.71 -4.47
C THR A 53 1.25 6.44 -4.94
N ALA A 54 0.29 7.22 -4.42
CA ALA A 54 -1.08 7.25 -4.91
C ALA A 54 -1.16 7.64 -6.39
N LEU A 55 -0.25 8.51 -6.84
CA LEU A 55 -0.10 8.85 -8.27
C LEU A 55 0.28 7.61 -9.09
N ALA A 56 1.27 6.84 -8.63
CA ALA A 56 1.68 5.61 -9.30
C ALA A 56 0.51 4.62 -9.48
N PHE A 57 -0.33 4.47 -8.45
CA PHE A 57 -1.52 3.63 -8.52
C PHE A 57 -2.55 4.14 -9.55
N ARG A 58 -2.87 5.45 -9.52
CA ARG A 58 -3.82 6.04 -10.46
C ARG A 58 -3.33 5.94 -11.89
N ASP A 59 -2.06 6.26 -12.13
CA ASP A 59 -1.46 6.18 -13.45
C ASP A 59 -1.32 4.73 -13.94
N PHE A 60 -1.11 3.77 -13.05
CA PHE A 60 -1.14 2.34 -13.38
C PHE A 60 -2.53 1.91 -13.90
N LEU A 61 -3.60 2.32 -13.23
CA LEU A 61 -4.95 2.03 -13.69
C LEU A 61 -5.25 2.73 -15.03
N ALA A 62 -4.88 3.99 -15.17
CA ALA A 62 -5.10 4.76 -16.39
C ALA A 62 -4.34 4.19 -17.58
N HIS A 63 -3.06 3.84 -17.40
CA HIS A 63 -2.20 3.24 -18.43
C HIS A 63 -2.81 1.95 -19.03
N ASN A 64 -3.49 1.18 -18.19
CA ASN A 64 -4.11 -0.09 -18.57
C ASN A 64 -5.60 0.06 -18.95
N ASN A 65 -6.13 1.28 -19.08
CA ASN A 65 -7.54 1.57 -19.33
C ASN A 65 -8.49 0.92 -18.29
N LEU A 66 -7.99 0.70 -17.06
CA LEU A 66 -8.75 0.07 -15.98
C LEU A 66 -9.67 1.05 -15.25
N THR A 67 -9.33 2.33 -15.20
CA THR A 67 -10.12 3.34 -14.47
C THR A 67 -11.58 3.33 -14.90
N GLU A 68 -11.83 3.51 -16.19
CA GLU A 68 -13.18 3.55 -16.75
C GLU A 68 -13.85 2.17 -16.68
N ARG A 69 -13.13 1.11 -17.02
CA ARG A 69 -13.63 -0.27 -16.99
C ARG A 69 -14.10 -0.68 -15.60
N ILE A 70 -13.35 -0.33 -14.54
CA ILE A 70 -13.71 -0.59 -13.15
C ILE A 70 -14.92 0.26 -12.75
N SER A 71 -14.92 1.53 -13.09
CA SER A 71 -16.04 2.44 -12.80
C SER A 71 -17.36 1.91 -13.37
N GLN A 72 -17.35 1.52 -14.64
CA GLN A 72 -18.55 0.95 -15.31
C GLN A 72 -18.99 -0.35 -14.65
N ARG A 73 -18.05 -1.23 -14.27
CA ARG A 73 -18.36 -2.51 -13.62
C ARG A 73 -18.99 -2.32 -12.24
N LEU A 74 -18.52 -1.34 -11.48
CA LEU A 74 -19.02 -1.02 -10.15
C LEU A 74 -20.33 -0.23 -10.18
N ALA A 75 -20.54 0.64 -11.17
CA ALA A 75 -21.77 1.42 -11.30
C ALA A 75 -23.03 0.55 -11.53
N ALA A 76 -22.84 -0.62 -12.13
CA ALA A 76 -23.92 -1.58 -12.39
C ALA A 76 -24.10 -2.63 -11.27
N LEU A 77 -23.34 -2.51 -10.15
CA LEU A 77 -23.28 -3.53 -9.12
C LEU A 77 -24.23 -3.19 -7.97
N ASP A 78 -25.11 -4.13 -7.65
CA ASP A 78 -25.78 -4.18 -6.36
C ASP A 78 -24.85 -4.85 -5.33
N VAL A 79 -24.36 -4.07 -4.38
CA VAL A 79 -23.40 -4.56 -3.36
C VAL A 79 -24.06 -5.41 -2.27
N ASP A 80 -25.38 -5.41 -2.17
CA ASP A 80 -26.15 -6.25 -1.25
C ASP A 80 -26.37 -7.65 -1.83
N ASP A 81 -26.24 -7.83 -3.17
CA ASP A 81 -26.10 -9.17 -3.76
C ASP A 81 -24.68 -9.68 -3.59
N VAL A 82 -24.48 -10.47 -2.54
CA VAL A 82 -23.17 -11.06 -2.18
C VAL A 82 -22.55 -11.87 -3.33
N LYS A 83 -23.34 -12.54 -4.15
CA LYS A 83 -22.83 -13.32 -5.29
C LYS A 83 -22.36 -12.41 -6.42
N ALA A 84 -23.15 -11.40 -6.75
CA ALA A 84 -22.77 -10.40 -7.75
C ALA A 84 -21.53 -9.62 -7.32
N LEU A 85 -21.44 -9.25 -6.03
CA LEU A 85 -20.28 -8.59 -5.45
C LEU A 85 -19.01 -9.46 -5.56
N ALA A 86 -19.10 -10.74 -5.19
CA ALA A 86 -17.97 -11.67 -5.26
C ALA A 86 -17.45 -11.85 -6.70
N VAL A 87 -18.36 -11.95 -7.68
CA VAL A 87 -18.00 -12.05 -9.10
C VAL A 87 -17.32 -10.77 -9.56
N ALA A 88 -17.92 -9.61 -9.29
CA ALA A 88 -17.37 -8.32 -9.72
C ALA A 88 -16.02 -8.02 -9.07
N GLY A 89 -15.90 -8.25 -7.77
CA GLY A 89 -14.66 -8.06 -7.04
C GLY A 89 -13.53 -8.96 -7.58
N LYS A 90 -13.83 -10.24 -7.84
CA LYS A 90 -12.86 -11.17 -8.42
C LYS A 90 -12.40 -10.71 -9.81
N GLU A 91 -13.32 -10.37 -10.70
CA GLU A 91 -12.99 -9.87 -12.04
C GLU A 91 -12.07 -8.65 -11.99
N ILE A 92 -12.40 -7.66 -11.18
CA ILE A 92 -11.61 -6.45 -11.05
C ILE A 92 -10.20 -6.75 -10.50
N ARG A 93 -10.10 -7.59 -9.47
CA ARG A 93 -8.81 -7.99 -8.91
C ARG A 93 -7.94 -8.73 -9.94
N GLU A 94 -8.54 -9.59 -10.77
CA GLU A 94 -7.83 -10.26 -11.85
C GLU A 94 -7.30 -9.27 -12.90
N TRP A 95 -8.11 -8.27 -13.30
CA TRP A 95 -7.65 -7.24 -14.24
C TRP A 95 -6.46 -6.47 -13.69
N VAL A 96 -6.50 -6.06 -12.43
CA VAL A 96 -5.42 -5.31 -11.79
C VAL A 96 -4.17 -6.18 -11.62
N ALA A 97 -4.32 -7.41 -11.13
CA ALA A 97 -3.18 -8.30 -10.85
C ALA A 97 -2.46 -8.75 -12.13
N THR A 98 -3.16 -8.86 -13.26
CA THR A 98 -2.57 -9.29 -14.54
C THR A 98 -2.09 -8.15 -15.42
N ALA A 99 -2.45 -6.90 -15.10
CA ALA A 99 -2.03 -5.74 -15.87
C ALA A 99 -0.50 -5.52 -15.81
N PRO A 100 0.15 -5.14 -16.91
CA PRO A 100 1.57 -4.80 -16.89
C PRO A 100 1.79 -3.45 -16.18
N PHE A 101 2.91 -3.32 -15.50
CA PHE A 101 3.36 -2.00 -15.05
C PHE A 101 3.74 -1.11 -16.25
N GLN A 102 3.47 0.19 -16.14
CA GLN A 102 4.11 1.14 -17.05
C GLN A 102 5.64 1.13 -16.82
N PRO A 103 6.45 1.25 -17.89
CA PRO A 103 7.92 1.06 -17.81
C PRO A 103 8.59 1.92 -16.73
N ARG A 104 8.13 3.16 -16.55
CA ARG A 104 8.68 4.07 -15.55
C ARG A 104 8.44 3.57 -14.13
N LEU A 105 7.23 3.13 -13.80
CA LEU A 105 6.92 2.63 -12.45
C LEU A 105 7.73 1.37 -12.15
N GLU A 106 7.79 0.43 -13.09
CA GLU A 106 8.57 -0.79 -12.92
C GLU A 106 10.05 -0.47 -12.67
N GLN A 107 10.63 0.46 -13.44
CA GLN A 107 12.02 0.86 -13.28
C GLN A 107 12.28 1.51 -11.92
N GLU A 108 11.42 2.45 -11.48
CA GLU A 108 11.57 3.11 -10.18
C GLU A 108 11.46 2.10 -9.01
N ILE A 109 10.60 1.06 -9.14
CA ILE A 109 10.51 -0.02 -8.16
C ILE A 109 11.80 -0.85 -8.15
N ARG A 110 12.30 -1.28 -9.32
CA ARG A 110 13.55 -2.06 -9.45
C ARG A 110 14.75 -1.31 -8.88
N ASP A 111 14.88 -0.01 -9.18
CA ASP A 111 15.96 0.82 -8.66
C ASP A 111 15.89 1.00 -7.14
N SER A 112 14.69 1.15 -6.61
CA SER A 112 14.48 1.28 -5.16
C SER A 112 14.75 -0.02 -4.44
N TYR A 113 14.30 -1.16 -4.99
CA TYR A 113 14.61 -2.49 -4.50
C TYR A 113 16.12 -2.75 -4.48
N ALA A 114 16.83 -2.45 -5.57
CA ALA A 114 18.28 -2.62 -5.66
C ALA A 114 19.01 -1.80 -4.60
N ARG A 115 18.60 -0.55 -4.35
CA ARG A 115 19.18 0.32 -3.31
C ARG A 115 19.01 -0.26 -1.90
N VAL A 116 17.83 -0.79 -1.58
CA VAL A 116 17.57 -1.37 -0.25
C VAL A 116 18.30 -2.69 -0.12
N SER A 117 18.26 -3.57 -1.12
CA SER A 117 18.92 -4.87 -1.12
C SER A 117 20.46 -4.76 -1.02
N ALA A 118 21.06 -3.74 -1.64
CA ALA A 118 22.50 -3.50 -1.56
C ALA A 118 22.98 -3.20 -0.12
N ARG A 119 22.11 -2.61 0.71
CA ARG A 119 22.42 -2.31 2.13
C ARG A 119 22.22 -3.52 3.04
N GLU A 120 21.36 -4.46 2.67
CA GLU A 120 20.83 -5.49 3.56
C GLU A 120 21.33 -6.90 3.24
N GLY A 121 21.96 -7.11 2.08
CA GLY A 121 22.41 -8.41 1.59
C GLY A 121 21.37 -9.14 0.72
N ALA A 122 21.85 -10.12 -0.05
CA ALA A 122 21.06 -10.80 -1.08
C ALA A 122 19.90 -11.66 -0.57
N GLU A 123 19.86 -11.98 0.72
CA GLU A 123 18.83 -12.80 1.36
C GLU A 123 17.76 -11.98 2.11
N ALA A 124 17.75 -10.65 1.93
CA ALA A 124 16.76 -9.81 2.57
C ALA A 124 15.35 -10.12 2.08
N SER A 125 14.45 -10.45 3.01
CA SER A 125 13.02 -10.57 2.74
C SER A 125 12.28 -9.29 3.09
N PHE A 126 11.13 -9.10 2.43
CA PHE A 126 10.34 -7.90 2.56
C PHE A 126 8.90 -8.21 2.97
N ALA A 127 8.29 -7.25 3.65
CA ALA A 127 6.84 -7.17 3.78
C ALA A 127 6.32 -6.20 2.72
N VAL A 128 5.36 -6.63 1.90
CA VAL A 128 4.64 -5.78 0.96
C VAL A 128 3.26 -5.52 1.52
N ARG A 129 2.96 -4.26 1.87
CA ARG A 129 1.80 -3.88 2.66
C ARG A 129 1.02 -2.75 1.99
N SER A 130 -0.29 -2.82 2.10
CA SER A 130 -1.15 -1.72 1.69
C SER A 130 -1.09 -0.53 2.66
N SER A 131 -1.21 0.66 2.10
CA SER A 131 -1.41 1.91 2.82
C SER A 131 -2.36 2.79 1.99
N ALA A 132 -3.57 3.02 2.48
CA ALA A 132 -4.57 3.80 1.77
C ALA A 132 -4.47 5.28 2.14
N THR A 133 -4.79 6.14 1.17
CA THR A 133 -4.82 7.60 1.39
C THR A 133 -6.00 8.04 2.27
N ALA A 134 -6.97 7.16 2.47
CA ALA A 134 -8.18 7.42 3.27
C ALA A 134 -8.39 6.34 4.34
N GLU A 135 -7.32 5.79 4.92
CA GLU A 135 -7.41 4.66 5.87
C GLU A 135 -8.01 5.06 7.22
N ASP A 136 -7.67 6.25 7.71
CA ASP A 136 -8.08 6.78 9.02
C ASP A 136 -8.84 8.10 8.85
N LEU A 137 -9.97 8.04 8.16
CA LEU A 137 -10.89 9.17 8.15
C LEU A 137 -11.65 9.23 9.48
N PRO A 138 -12.01 10.44 9.98
CA PRO A 138 -12.70 10.60 11.27
C PRO A 138 -13.97 9.75 11.42
N ASP A 139 -14.67 9.51 10.30
CA ASP A 139 -15.95 8.80 10.27
C ASP A 139 -15.87 7.42 9.58
N ALA A 140 -14.68 6.99 9.16
CA ALA A 140 -14.51 5.73 8.44
C ALA A 140 -13.11 5.15 8.61
N SER A 141 -13.02 3.88 8.98
CA SER A 141 -11.78 3.12 9.06
C SER A 141 -11.78 1.98 8.04
N PHE A 142 -10.76 1.94 7.19
CA PHE A 142 -10.51 0.84 6.26
C PHE A 142 -9.58 -0.23 6.85
N ALA A 143 -9.43 -0.25 8.18
CA ALA A 143 -8.56 -1.21 8.87
C ALA A 143 -8.97 -2.66 8.55
N GLY A 144 -7.98 -3.51 8.30
CA GLY A 144 -8.18 -4.94 8.06
C GLY A 144 -8.85 -5.33 6.74
N GLN A 145 -9.08 -4.38 5.83
CA GLN A 145 -9.75 -4.65 4.55
C GLN A 145 -8.77 -4.92 3.39
N GLN A 146 -7.48 -4.74 3.63
CA GLN A 146 -6.44 -4.77 2.61
C GLN A 146 -5.35 -5.78 2.97
N GLU A 147 -4.59 -6.21 1.95
CA GLU A 147 -3.66 -7.31 2.07
C GLU A 147 -2.27 -6.89 2.57
N SER A 148 -1.59 -7.84 3.22
CA SER A 148 -0.17 -7.76 3.57
C SER A 148 0.50 -9.08 3.24
N TYR A 149 1.62 -9.02 2.54
CA TYR A 149 2.42 -10.18 2.14
C TYR A 149 3.75 -10.12 2.88
N LEU A 150 4.08 -11.18 3.59
CA LEU A 150 5.30 -11.28 4.41
C LEU A 150 6.28 -12.24 3.77
N ASN A 151 7.57 -12.07 4.11
CA ASN A 151 8.66 -12.92 3.62
C ASN A 151 8.77 -12.98 2.09
N VAL A 152 8.49 -11.87 1.43
CA VAL A 152 8.59 -11.73 -0.03
C VAL A 152 10.07 -11.68 -0.41
N LEU A 153 10.48 -12.50 -1.38
CA LEU A 153 11.87 -12.67 -1.80
C LEU A 153 12.05 -12.34 -3.28
N GLY A 154 13.05 -11.53 -3.57
CA GLY A 154 13.38 -11.17 -4.95
C GLY A 154 12.47 -10.11 -5.55
N ILE A 155 12.99 -9.43 -6.56
CA ILE A 155 12.31 -8.30 -7.20
C ILE A 155 11.04 -8.71 -7.94
N ASP A 156 11.02 -9.87 -8.57
CA ASP A 156 9.87 -10.29 -9.37
C ASP A 156 8.68 -10.65 -8.47
N ASP A 157 8.92 -11.25 -7.29
CA ASP A 157 7.88 -11.49 -6.30
C ASP A 157 7.40 -10.17 -5.65
N VAL A 158 8.30 -9.21 -5.39
CA VAL A 158 7.91 -7.87 -4.93
C VAL A 158 7.00 -7.18 -5.95
N LEU A 159 7.32 -7.21 -7.24
CA LEU A 159 6.49 -6.65 -8.30
C LEU A 159 5.10 -7.32 -8.35
N ASP A 160 5.07 -8.65 -8.24
CA ASP A 160 3.80 -9.39 -8.18
C ASP A 160 2.96 -8.95 -6.98
N LYS A 161 3.55 -8.87 -5.77
CA LYS A 161 2.82 -8.50 -4.56
C LYS A 161 2.35 -7.05 -4.56
N ILE A 162 3.07 -6.13 -5.21
CA ILE A 162 2.60 -4.74 -5.40
C ILE A 162 1.28 -4.74 -6.19
N LYS A 163 1.17 -5.52 -7.28
CA LYS A 163 -0.08 -5.63 -8.05
C LYS A 163 -1.21 -6.24 -7.22
N HIS A 164 -0.92 -7.24 -6.42
CA HIS A 164 -1.90 -7.81 -5.49
C HIS A 164 -2.34 -6.81 -4.40
N VAL A 165 -1.43 -5.99 -3.88
CA VAL A 165 -1.79 -4.87 -2.99
C VAL A 165 -2.71 -3.90 -3.71
N PHE A 166 -2.40 -3.49 -4.94
CA PHE A 166 -3.29 -2.62 -5.72
C PHE A 166 -4.66 -3.26 -5.95
N ALA A 167 -4.71 -4.55 -6.26
CA ALA A 167 -5.94 -5.30 -6.44
C ALA A 167 -6.78 -5.37 -5.16
N SER A 168 -6.17 -5.37 -3.97
CA SER A 168 -6.87 -5.49 -2.68
C SER A 168 -7.83 -4.33 -2.39
N LEU A 169 -7.69 -3.17 -3.05
CA LEU A 169 -8.68 -2.10 -3.00
C LEU A 169 -10.06 -2.55 -3.47
N TYR A 170 -10.11 -3.61 -4.28
CA TYR A 170 -11.32 -4.20 -4.85
C TYR A 170 -11.68 -5.54 -4.20
N ASN A 171 -11.24 -5.77 -2.96
CA ASN A 171 -11.79 -6.83 -2.11
C ASN A 171 -13.27 -6.55 -1.84
N ASP A 172 -14.07 -7.60 -1.77
CA ASP A 172 -15.52 -7.52 -1.63
C ASP A 172 -15.93 -6.63 -0.44
N ARG A 173 -15.25 -6.79 0.69
CA ARG A 173 -15.46 -5.93 1.87
C ARG A 173 -15.16 -4.46 1.58
N ALA A 174 -14.07 -4.18 0.87
CA ALA A 174 -13.65 -2.81 0.57
C ALA A 174 -14.61 -2.12 -0.41
N ILE A 175 -15.14 -2.84 -1.39
CA ILE A 175 -16.17 -2.35 -2.31
C ILE A 175 -17.45 -2.03 -1.54
N SER A 176 -17.98 -3.01 -0.81
CA SER A 176 -19.22 -2.87 -0.05
C SER A 176 -19.12 -1.74 0.98
N TYR A 177 -18.00 -1.67 1.72
CA TYR A 177 -17.78 -0.61 2.70
C TYR A 177 -17.82 0.80 2.09
N ARG A 178 -17.13 1.01 0.95
CA ARG A 178 -17.16 2.33 0.28
C ARG A 178 -18.57 2.73 -0.12
N VAL A 179 -19.34 1.81 -0.70
CA VAL A 179 -20.72 2.08 -1.09
C VAL A 179 -21.61 2.43 0.12
N HIS A 180 -21.58 1.63 1.19
CA HIS A 180 -22.36 1.88 2.39
C HIS A 180 -21.98 3.17 3.13
N LYS A 181 -20.73 3.60 3.00
CA LYS A 181 -20.25 4.88 3.56
C LYS A 181 -20.42 6.07 2.61
N GLY A 182 -20.93 5.85 1.40
CA GLY A 182 -21.15 6.91 0.41
C GLY A 182 -19.85 7.45 -0.22
N PHE A 183 -18.75 6.72 -0.15
CA PHE A 183 -17.49 7.12 -0.80
C PHE A 183 -17.50 6.73 -2.28
N ALA A 184 -17.13 7.67 -3.14
CA ALA A 184 -16.84 7.36 -4.52
C ALA A 184 -15.61 6.43 -4.62
N HIS A 185 -15.61 5.49 -5.55
CA HIS A 185 -14.56 4.48 -5.66
C HIS A 185 -13.20 5.04 -6.07
N ASP A 186 -13.15 6.20 -6.71
CA ASP A 186 -11.96 6.90 -7.20
C ASP A 186 -11.30 7.82 -6.17
N VAL A 187 -11.99 8.13 -5.07
CA VAL A 187 -11.45 8.99 -3.99
C VAL A 187 -10.32 8.31 -3.25
N VAL A 188 -10.40 6.98 -3.07
CA VAL A 188 -9.40 6.21 -2.35
C VAL A 188 -8.33 5.69 -3.30
N ALA A 189 -7.08 6.01 -3.02
CA ALA A 189 -5.93 5.44 -3.72
C ALA A 189 -5.08 4.59 -2.77
N LEU A 190 -4.34 3.65 -3.34
CA LEU A 190 -3.41 2.80 -2.59
C LEU A 190 -1.96 3.17 -2.87
N SER A 191 -1.18 3.02 -1.84
CA SER A 191 0.26 2.93 -1.86
C SER A 191 0.67 1.54 -1.38
N ALA A 192 1.63 0.92 -2.01
CA ALA A 192 2.28 -0.29 -1.52
C ALA A 192 3.57 0.11 -0.79
N GLY A 193 3.67 -0.25 0.49
CA GLY A 193 4.90 -0.11 1.26
C GLY A 193 5.71 -1.40 1.20
N ILE A 194 6.95 -1.31 0.78
CA ILE A 194 7.90 -2.41 0.72
C ILE A 194 8.91 -2.21 1.85
N GLN A 195 8.71 -2.94 2.95
CA GLN A 195 9.47 -2.81 4.17
C GLN A 195 10.34 -4.03 4.40
N ARG A 196 11.58 -3.83 4.81
CA ARG A 196 12.46 -4.92 5.22
C ARG A 196 11.87 -5.71 6.38
N MET A 197 11.88 -7.04 6.27
CA MET A 197 11.52 -7.94 7.38
C MET A 197 12.61 -8.00 8.43
N VAL A 198 12.20 -8.02 9.70
CA VAL A 198 13.09 -8.26 10.83
C VAL A 198 13.15 -9.76 11.12
N ARG A 199 14.35 -10.28 11.34
CA ARG A 199 14.61 -11.69 11.67
C ARG A 199 14.20 -11.99 13.12
N SER A 200 12.88 -12.08 13.35
CA SER A 200 12.33 -12.42 14.66
C SER A 200 12.59 -13.87 15.09
N ASP A 201 12.95 -14.73 14.15
CA ASP A 201 13.39 -16.10 14.37
C ASP A 201 14.77 -16.19 15.06
N CYS A 202 15.59 -15.13 14.95
CA CYS A 202 16.90 -15.01 15.62
C CYS A 202 16.84 -14.19 16.92
N GLY A 203 15.64 -13.75 17.34
CA GLY A 203 15.45 -12.87 18.49
C GLY A 203 14.08 -13.04 19.12
N ALA A 204 13.41 -11.92 19.38
CA ALA A 204 12.05 -11.90 19.91
C ALA A 204 11.18 -10.90 19.13
N SER A 205 9.89 -11.17 19.07
CA SER A 205 8.90 -10.22 18.54
C SER A 205 7.70 -10.16 19.48
N GLY A 206 7.01 -9.03 19.50
CA GLY A 206 5.85 -8.84 20.36
C GLY A 206 5.11 -7.55 20.04
N VAL A 207 3.99 -7.36 20.74
CA VAL A 207 3.19 -6.15 20.69
C VAL A 207 3.12 -5.56 22.09
N MET A 208 3.27 -4.26 22.19
CA MET A 208 3.13 -3.53 23.45
C MET A 208 2.04 -2.47 23.26
N PHE A 209 1.14 -2.41 24.21
CA PHE A 209 0.12 -1.36 24.30
C PHE A 209 0.50 -0.41 25.43
N THR A 210 0.29 0.88 25.22
CA THR A 210 0.53 1.94 26.22
C THR A 210 -0.69 2.22 27.09
N ILE A 211 -1.79 1.59 26.75
CA ILE A 211 -3.07 1.64 27.49
C ILE A 211 -3.56 0.22 27.75
N ASP A 212 -4.44 0.06 28.73
CA ASP A 212 -5.21 -1.17 28.89
C ASP A 212 -6.19 -1.31 27.73
N THR A 213 -6.11 -2.43 26.98
CA THR A 213 -6.93 -2.66 25.80
C THR A 213 -8.39 -3.01 26.10
N GLU A 214 -8.72 -3.29 27.37
CA GLU A 214 -10.07 -3.60 27.82
C GLU A 214 -10.77 -2.40 28.47
N SER A 215 -10.03 -1.58 29.20
CA SER A 215 -10.59 -0.44 29.96
C SER A 215 -10.28 0.93 29.37
N GLY A 216 -9.31 1.03 28.46
CA GLY A 216 -8.91 2.29 27.82
C GLY A 216 -7.94 3.13 28.64
#